data_da72a9ab6b0610f1aa2bb215d148573c
#
_entry.id   da72a9ab6b0610f1aa2bb215d148573c
#
_cell.length_a   1.000
_cell.length_b   1.000
_cell.length_c   1.000
_cell.angle_alpha   90.00
_cell.angle_beta   90.00
_cell.angle_gamma   90.00
#
_symmetry.space_group_name_H-M   'P 1'
#
loop_
_entity.id
_entity.type
_entity.pdbx_description
1 polymer ?
#
loop_
_entity_poly.entity_id
_entity_poly.type
_entity_poly.pdbx_seq_one_letter_code
_entity_poly.pdbx_strand_id
1 'polypeptide(L)'
;MRDRKVDGTGYVSRSAYKLVQLSTKYPFFQPGRVVVDLGAAPGGWSQAVLQQCPEARVYALDLLPLQTSLPNLTYMRGDFRDTQVRTSLSSLIGQDVDVVLSDMMGACVY
;
A
#
# COMPACT_ATOMS: atom_id res chain seq x y z
N MET A 1 -10.09 2.03 -18.28
CA MET A 1 -9.66 2.54 -17.83
C MET A 1 -9.57 3.29 -17.80
N ARG A 2 -9.75 3.46 -17.60
CA ARG A 2 -9.44 4.17 -17.44
C ARG A 2 -9.12 4.80 -16.92
N ASP A 3 -9.77 4.81 -17.07
CA ASP A 3 -9.00 5.66 -16.64
C ASP A 3 -8.35 5.64 -15.31
N ARG A 4 -7.22 5.22 -15.24
CA ARG A 4 -6.49 5.16 -14.01
C ARG A 4 -6.16 6.53 -13.46
N LYS A 5 -6.17 7.52 -14.32
CA LYS A 5 -5.88 8.88 -13.88
C LYS A 5 -7.18 9.55 -13.55
N VAL A 6 -7.36 9.85 -12.29
CA VAL A 6 -8.57 10.47 -11.81
C VAL A 6 -8.51 11.98 -12.00
N ASP A 7 -7.29 12.55 -12.00
CA ASP A 7 -7.16 13.99 -11.98
C ASP A 7 -5.88 14.53 -12.57
N GLY A 8 -5.08 13.76 -13.22
CA GLY A 8 -3.83 14.20 -13.81
C GLY A 8 -2.59 13.97 -12.97
N THR A 9 -2.70 13.58 -11.71
CA THR A 9 -1.52 13.18 -10.92
C THR A 9 -1.06 11.78 -11.26
N GLY A 10 -1.92 10.96 -11.82
CA GLY A 10 -1.61 9.58 -12.16
C GLY A 10 -1.97 8.56 -11.10
N TYR A 11 -2.56 8.96 -9.99
CA TYR A 11 -3.00 8.00 -8.97
C TYR A 11 -4.24 7.24 -9.44
N VAL A 12 -4.28 5.93 -9.14
CA VAL A 12 -5.39 5.06 -9.54
C VAL A 12 -6.59 5.15 -8.59
N SER A 13 -6.49 5.92 -7.51
CA SER A 13 -7.63 6.16 -6.63
C SER A 13 -7.53 7.54 -6.00
N ARG A 14 -8.68 8.09 -5.63
CA ARG A 14 -8.74 9.39 -4.97
C ARG A 14 -8.23 9.36 -3.54
N SER A 15 -8.37 8.21 -2.87
CA SER A 15 -7.92 8.09 -1.49
C SER A 15 -6.41 8.29 -1.34
N ALA A 16 -5.65 8.15 -2.43
CA ALA A 16 -4.23 8.41 -2.42
C ALA A 16 -3.89 9.84 -1.99
N TYR A 17 -4.76 10.80 -2.29
CA TYR A 17 -4.53 12.20 -1.87
C TYR A 17 -4.53 12.36 -0.36
N LYS A 18 -5.43 11.65 0.32
CA LYS A 18 -5.47 11.68 1.78
C LYS A 18 -4.15 11.18 2.35
N LEU A 19 -3.61 10.13 1.76
CA LEU A 19 -2.37 9.55 2.21
C LEU A 19 -1.19 10.51 1.99
N VAL A 20 -1.15 11.16 0.85
CA VAL A 20 -0.11 12.16 0.56
C VAL A 20 -0.18 13.31 1.56
N GLN A 21 -1.37 13.80 1.86
CA GLN A 21 -1.55 14.85 2.86
C GLN A 21 -1.09 14.41 4.24
N LEU A 22 -1.38 13.17 4.63
CA LEU A 22 -0.92 12.63 5.90
C LEU A 22 0.59 12.52 5.93
N SER A 23 1.23 12.13 4.83
CA SER A 23 2.67 11.94 4.79
C SER A 23 3.45 13.25 4.89
N THR A 24 2.86 14.37 4.49
CA THR A 24 3.50 15.68 4.70
C THR A 24 3.50 16.08 6.17
N LYS A 25 2.50 15.64 6.92
CA LYS A 25 2.35 15.95 8.32
C LYS A 25 3.07 14.93 9.21
N TYR A 26 3.08 13.67 8.80
CA TYR A 26 3.69 12.56 9.52
C TYR A 26 4.61 11.81 8.55
N PRO A 27 5.92 12.09 8.55
CA PRO A 27 6.85 11.51 7.56
C PRO A 27 7.19 10.06 7.90
N PHE A 28 6.24 9.15 7.71
CA PHE A 28 6.46 7.74 8.01
C PHE A 28 6.94 6.93 6.79
N PHE A 29 7.04 7.51 5.60
CA PHE A 29 7.56 6.83 4.42
C PHE A 29 9.04 7.17 4.27
N GLN A 30 9.90 6.24 4.67
CA GLN A 30 11.34 6.41 4.62
C GLN A 30 11.98 5.23 3.89
N PRO A 31 13.19 5.42 3.30
CA PRO A 31 13.87 4.34 2.60
C PRO A 31 14.03 3.11 3.48
N GLY A 32 13.77 1.93 2.89
CA GLY A 32 13.90 0.66 3.58
C GLY A 32 12.74 0.31 4.50
N ARG A 33 11.77 1.19 4.68
CA ARG A 33 10.60 0.88 5.48
C ARG A 33 9.74 -0.17 4.81
N VAL A 34 9.17 -1.06 5.63
CA VAL A 34 8.25 -2.10 5.17
C VAL A 34 6.83 -1.62 5.44
N VAL A 35 6.07 -1.50 4.38
CA VAL A 35 4.69 -0.98 4.42
C VAL A 35 3.75 -2.09 3.95
N VAL A 36 2.72 -2.34 4.72
CA VAL A 36 1.64 -3.26 4.34
C VAL A 36 0.40 -2.45 4.03
N ASP A 37 -0.18 -2.67 2.86
CA ASP A 37 -1.39 -1.99 2.40
C ASP A 37 -2.52 -3.00 2.36
N LEU A 38 -3.41 -2.92 3.34
CA LEU A 38 -4.55 -3.83 3.49
C LEU A 38 -5.77 -3.25 2.77
N GLY A 39 -6.40 -4.07 1.93
CA GLY A 39 -7.47 -3.58 1.08
C GLY A 39 -6.92 -2.67 0.00
N ALA A 40 -5.83 -3.08 -0.63
CA ALA A 40 -5.00 -2.21 -1.45
C ALA A 40 -5.61 -1.84 -2.80
N ALA A 41 -6.48 -2.67 -3.36
CA ALA A 41 -7.02 -2.40 -4.69
C ALA A 41 -7.80 -1.08 -4.72
N PRO A 42 -7.65 -0.29 -5.76
CA PRO A 42 -6.93 -0.54 -7.01
C PRO A 42 -5.40 -0.31 -6.96
N GLY A 43 -4.85 0.14 -5.84
CA GLY A 43 -3.41 0.31 -5.67
C GLY A 43 -2.96 1.76 -5.50
N GLY A 44 -3.91 2.68 -5.28
CA GLY A 44 -3.59 4.10 -5.19
C GLY A 44 -2.70 4.45 -4.00
N TRP A 45 -2.93 3.84 -2.85
CA TRP A 45 -2.10 4.09 -1.66
C TRP A 45 -0.70 3.53 -1.83
N SER A 46 -0.58 2.28 -2.33
CA SER A 46 0.72 1.68 -2.62
C SER A 46 1.48 2.53 -3.64
N GLN A 47 0.80 3.01 -4.66
CA GLN A 47 1.37 3.88 -5.68
C GLN A 47 1.88 5.19 -5.05
N ALA A 48 1.08 5.80 -4.18
CA ALA A 48 1.45 7.05 -3.52
C ALA A 48 2.68 6.86 -2.63
N VAL A 49 2.73 5.77 -1.87
CA VAL A 49 3.89 5.46 -1.02
C VAL A 49 5.16 5.39 -1.86
N LEU A 50 5.11 4.64 -2.96
CA LEU A 50 6.31 4.42 -3.79
C LEU A 50 6.66 5.64 -4.64
N GLN A 51 5.73 6.54 -4.90
CA GLN A 51 6.06 7.82 -5.51
C GLN A 51 6.74 8.75 -4.51
N GLN A 52 6.31 8.73 -3.26
CA GLN A 52 6.94 9.52 -2.20
C GLN A 52 8.29 8.94 -1.80
N CYS A 53 8.39 7.63 -1.79
CA CYS A 53 9.61 6.93 -1.36
C CYS A 53 9.81 5.67 -2.19
N PRO A 54 10.49 5.76 -3.34
CA PRO A 54 10.70 4.60 -4.21
C PRO A 54 11.48 3.46 -3.56
N GLU A 55 12.20 3.74 -2.47
CA GLU A 55 13.03 2.76 -1.78
C GLU A 55 12.29 2.04 -0.65
N ALA A 56 11.05 2.39 -0.38
CA ALA A 56 10.22 1.63 0.53
C ALA A 56 9.84 0.29 -0.10
N ARG A 57 9.45 -0.67 0.73
CA ARG A 57 8.96 -1.97 0.29
C ARG A 57 7.50 -2.08 0.66
N VAL A 58 6.65 -2.25 -0.32
CA VAL A 58 5.20 -2.28 -0.12
C VAL A 58 4.67 -3.68 -0.42
N TYR A 59 3.92 -4.20 0.53
CA TYR A 59 3.22 -5.48 0.38
C TYR A 59 1.73 -5.19 0.42
N ALA A 60 1.08 -5.39 -0.72
CA ALA A 60 -0.33 -5.07 -0.90
C ALA A 60 -1.16 -6.34 -0.84
N LEU A 61 -2.23 -6.31 -0.05
CA LEU A 61 -3.14 -7.44 0.12
C LEU A 61 -4.56 -7.01 -0.23
N ASP A 62 -5.22 -7.76 -1.10
CA ASP A 62 -6.63 -7.55 -1.44
C ASP A 62 -7.17 -8.80 -2.11
N LEU A 63 -8.50 -8.94 -2.11
CA LEU A 63 -9.18 -9.97 -2.91
C LEU A 63 -9.26 -9.58 -4.37
N LEU A 64 -9.21 -8.29 -4.66
CA LEU A 64 -9.28 -7.74 -6.01
C LEU A 64 -7.87 -7.46 -6.54
N PRO A 65 -7.68 -7.52 -7.86
CA PRO A 65 -6.37 -7.24 -8.44
C PRO A 65 -6.02 -5.75 -8.36
N LEU A 66 -4.72 -5.46 -8.33
CA LEU A 66 -4.25 -4.09 -8.42
C LEU A 66 -4.29 -3.62 -9.88
N GLN A 67 -4.42 -2.31 -10.06
CA GLN A 67 -4.38 -1.65 -11.36
C GLN A 67 -3.02 -0.98 -11.62
N THR A 68 -2.03 -1.30 -10.81
CA THR A 68 -0.69 -0.75 -10.95
C THR A 68 0.33 -1.85 -10.66
N SER A 69 1.51 -1.72 -11.27
CA SER A 69 2.63 -2.60 -11.03
C SER A 69 3.87 -1.72 -10.94
N LEU A 70 4.60 -1.83 -9.84
CA LEU A 70 5.74 -0.97 -9.56
C LEU A 70 6.87 -1.80 -8.97
N PRO A 71 8.13 -1.39 -9.17
CA PRO A 71 9.24 -1.97 -8.43
C PRO A 71 8.98 -1.78 -6.92
N ASN A 72 9.39 -2.75 -6.13
CA ASN A 72 9.19 -2.76 -4.68
C ASN A 72 7.73 -2.85 -4.24
N LEU A 73 6.81 -3.16 -5.14
CA LEU A 73 5.42 -3.46 -4.83
C LEU A 73 5.17 -4.95 -5.05
N THR A 74 4.85 -5.64 -3.98
CA THR A 74 4.52 -7.07 -4.01
C THR A 74 3.05 -7.23 -3.68
N TYR A 75 2.31 -7.87 -4.56
CA TYR A 75 0.89 -8.10 -4.38
C TYR A 75 0.62 -9.53 -3.94
N MET A 76 -0.27 -9.69 -2.96
CA MET A 76 -0.79 -10.98 -2.54
C MET A 76 -2.30 -10.92 -2.53
N ARG A 77 -2.94 -11.94 -3.12
CA ARG A 77 -4.39 -12.05 -3.10
C ARG A 77 -4.82 -12.79 -1.83
N GLY A 78 -5.73 -12.20 -1.09
CA GLY A 78 -6.27 -12.86 0.08
C GLY A 78 -7.10 -11.91 0.95
N ASP A 79 -7.78 -12.52 1.92
CA ASP A 79 -8.58 -11.81 2.92
C ASP A 79 -7.78 -11.76 4.21
N PHE A 80 -7.50 -10.57 4.72
CA PHE A 80 -6.71 -10.41 5.93
C PHE A 80 -7.37 -11.03 7.17
N ARG A 81 -8.67 -11.26 7.13
CA ARG A 81 -9.39 -11.93 8.22
C ARG A 81 -9.03 -13.42 8.33
N ASP A 82 -8.51 -14.00 7.25
CA ASP A 82 -8.10 -15.40 7.23
C ASP A 82 -6.73 -15.55 7.88
N THR A 83 -6.65 -16.39 8.92
CA THR A 83 -5.40 -16.62 9.65
C THR A 83 -4.30 -17.16 8.74
N GLN A 84 -4.64 -18.04 7.79
CA GLN A 84 -3.64 -18.61 6.87
C GLN A 84 -3.09 -17.55 5.95
N VAL A 85 -3.92 -16.60 5.52
CA VAL A 85 -3.48 -15.47 4.70
C VAL A 85 -2.50 -14.60 5.49
N ARG A 86 -2.82 -14.30 6.75
CA ARG A 86 -1.91 -13.52 7.58
C ARG A 86 -0.57 -14.22 7.78
N THR A 87 -0.59 -15.53 8.01
CA THR A 87 0.64 -16.31 8.15
C THR A 87 1.46 -16.29 6.87
N SER A 88 0.82 -16.47 5.72
CA SER A 88 1.49 -16.45 4.43
C SER A 88 2.08 -15.07 4.14
N LEU A 89 1.34 -14.01 4.46
CA LEU A 89 1.82 -12.65 4.27
C LEU A 89 3.05 -12.38 5.15
N SER A 90 3.00 -12.79 6.41
CA SER A 90 4.12 -12.64 7.33
C SER A 90 5.36 -13.36 6.84
N SER A 91 5.20 -14.57 6.30
CA SER A 91 6.31 -15.33 5.74
C SER A 91 6.88 -14.67 4.48
N LEU A 92 6.01 -14.13 3.64
CA LEU A 92 6.42 -13.42 2.44
C LEU A 92 7.24 -12.18 2.77
N ILE A 93 6.82 -11.42 3.78
CA ILE A 93 7.50 -10.20 4.21
C ILE A 93 8.85 -10.55 4.84
N GLY A 94 8.89 -11.53 5.73
CA GLY A 94 10.12 -12.04 6.31
C GLY A 94 10.87 -11.10 7.23
N GLN A 95 10.29 -9.97 7.59
CA GLN A 95 10.90 -8.98 8.47
C GLN A 95 9.81 -8.17 9.16
N ASP A 96 10.20 -7.29 10.08
CA ASP A 96 9.24 -6.47 10.80
C ASP A 96 8.56 -5.46 9.87
N VAL A 97 7.29 -5.24 10.13
CA VAL A 97 6.48 -4.25 9.41
C VAL A 97 6.58 -2.91 10.15
N ASP A 98 6.88 -1.84 9.41
CA ASP A 98 6.99 -0.51 10.00
C ASP A 98 5.67 0.24 9.96
N VAL A 99 4.89 0.07 8.89
CA VAL A 99 3.65 0.82 8.69
C VAL A 99 2.59 -0.12 8.13
N VAL A 100 1.39 -0.03 8.68
CA VAL A 100 0.22 -0.69 8.10
C VAL A 100 -0.75 0.38 7.64
N LEU A 101 -1.16 0.31 6.39
CA LEU A 101 -2.16 1.19 5.79
C LEU A 101 -3.44 0.42 5.58
N SER A 102 -4.56 1.04 5.87
CA SER A 102 -5.86 0.48 5.54
C SER A 102 -6.82 1.62 5.25
N ASP A 103 -7.50 1.54 4.12
CA ASP A 103 -8.47 2.57 3.75
C ASP A 103 -9.64 2.63 4.73
N MET A 104 -9.93 1.51 5.40
CA MET A 104 -10.99 1.45 6.40
C MET A 104 -10.55 1.94 7.78
N MET A 105 -9.26 1.79 8.10
CA MET A 105 -8.75 2.11 9.44
C MET A 105 -7.82 3.31 9.45
N GLY A 106 -7.43 3.82 8.27
CA GLY A 106 -6.42 4.84 8.17
C GLY A 106 -5.01 4.25 8.22
N ALA A 107 -4.03 5.05 8.62
CA ALA A 107 -2.63 4.63 8.68
C ALA A 107 -2.22 4.35 10.13
N CYS A 108 -1.57 3.22 10.35
CA CYS A 108 -1.01 2.84 11.65
C CYS A 108 0.48 2.59 11.50
N VAL A 109 1.26 3.09 12.46
CA VAL A 109 2.72 2.93 12.48
C VAL A 109 3.07 1.97 13.61
N TYR A 110 3.93 1.00 13.32
CA TYR A 110 4.37 0.00 14.28
C TYR A 110 5.82 0.19 14.67
#